data_88eaee8f9b684b2e602726a78b4cb803
#
_entry.id   88eaee8f9b684b2e602726a78b4cb803
#
_cell.length_a   1.000
_cell.length_b   1.000
_cell.length_c   1.000
_cell.angle_alpha   90.00
_cell.angle_beta   90.00
_cell.angle_gamma   90.00
#
_symmetry.space_group_name_H-M   'P 1'
#
loop_
_entity.id
_entity.type
_entity.pdbx_description
1 polymer ?
#
loop_
_entity_poly.entity_id
_entity_poly.type
_entity_poly.pdbx_seq_one_letter_code
_entity_poly.pdbx_strand_id
1 'polypeptide(L)'
;MSYLNFAFNYHKSRNFKNYIGVNGFNTGGLSQSLQMMDLCYVNNRWLDLTNENDADLTTNLAYAGFQTQMIAPTYNAAGELTGYDPSVADYYNYKRVQWGGIQNYDFNISTNWNDQIYLGLNLGVKNVNFHSYTDYAEFLPDNNGVHHEYYTTNEEGISGSGVDFQLGVIARPTEGSPLRIALSFSTPTFYHLRPNSHLYMNSPYALYDDNGNQISDYTEYDIPTAGYEYNITTPWRVNIGLGLTVD
;
A
#
# COMPACT_ATOMS: atom_id res chain seq x y z
N MET A 1 35.50 34.80 14.74
CA MET A 1 34.96 34.12 15.94
C MET A 1 34.35 32.81 15.47
N SER A 2 34.68 31.69 16.09
CA SER A 2 34.12 30.36 15.69
C SER A 2 33.08 29.94 16.72
N TYR A 3 31.98 29.37 16.28
CA TYR A 3 30.95 28.87 17.18
C TYR A 3 30.35 27.57 16.63
N LEU A 4 29.80 26.76 17.51
CA LEU A 4 29.16 25.49 17.23
C LEU A 4 27.67 25.62 17.60
N ASN A 5 26.81 25.20 16.68
CA ASN A 5 25.36 25.19 16.88
C ASN A 5 24.82 23.77 16.80
N PHE A 6 23.81 23.48 17.60
CA PHE A 6 23.01 22.27 17.56
C PHE A 6 21.56 22.66 17.29
N ALA A 7 20.88 21.94 16.44
CA ALA A 7 19.47 22.13 16.19
C ALA A 7 18.76 20.78 16.04
N PHE A 8 17.54 20.73 16.48
CA PHE A 8 16.62 19.63 16.25
C PHE A 8 15.42 20.17 15.49
N ASN A 9 15.00 19.43 14.45
CA ASN A 9 13.82 19.77 13.69
C ASN A 9 12.93 18.54 13.55
N TYR A 10 11.63 18.75 13.72
CA TYR A 10 10.59 17.77 13.47
C TYR A 10 9.63 18.31 12.42
N HIS A 11 9.37 17.51 11.39
CA HIS A 11 8.34 17.85 10.42
C HIS A 11 7.73 16.61 9.78
N LYS A 12 6.48 16.74 9.33
CA LYS A 12 5.81 15.71 8.54
C LYS A 12 6.03 16.00 7.06
N SER A 13 6.85 15.17 6.37
CA SER A 13 7.18 15.38 4.96
C SER A 13 6.11 14.87 4.00
N ARG A 14 5.30 13.92 4.44
CA ARG A 14 4.16 13.37 3.67
C ARG A 14 2.96 13.16 4.59
N ASN A 15 1.77 13.45 4.07
CA ASN A 15 0.50 13.12 4.68
C ASN A 15 -0.28 12.24 3.70
N PHE A 16 -0.69 11.06 4.15
CA PHE A 16 -1.41 10.08 3.32
C PHE A 16 -2.93 10.17 3.46
N LYS A 17 -3.43 11.17 4.21
CA LYS A 17 -4.88 11.30 4.41
C LYS A 17 -5.60 11.46 3.06
N ASN A 18 -6.42 10.47 2.73
CA ASN A 18 -7.23 10.45 1.53
C ASN A 18 -8.54 9.70 1.80
N TYR A 19 -9.59 10.11 1.14
CA TYR A 19 -10.89 9.45 1.18
C TYR A 19 -11.45 9.37 -0.23
N ILE A 20 -11.87 8.19 -0.64
CA ILE A 20 -12.54 7.94 -1.91
C ILE A 20 -13.83 7.18 -1.61
N GLY A 21 -14.94 7.64 -2.14
CA GLY A 21 -16.20 6.93 -2.14
C GLY A 21 -16.80 6.97 -3.55
N VAL A 22 -17.17 5.80 -4.07
CA VAL A 22 -17.78 5.67 -5.40
C VAL A 22 -18.85 4.60 -5.33
N ASN A 23 -19.97 4.83 -5.97
CA ASN A 23 -21.00 3.83 -6.21
C ASN A 23 -21.44 3.87 -7.67
N GLY A 24 -21.96 2.78 -8.18
CA GLY A 24 -22.39 2.71 -9.56
C GLY A 24 -23.02 1.37 -9.93
N PHE A 25 -23.45 1.29 -11.16
CA PHE A 25 -23.95 0.05 -11.76
C PHE A 25 -22.80 -0.70 -12.41
N ASN A 26 -22.80 -2.02 -12.28
CA ASN A 26 -21.89 -2.90 -13.01
C ASN A 26 -22.40 -3.02 -14.45
N THR A 27 -21.61 -2.53 -15.39
CA THR A 27 -21.93 -2.62 -16.81
C THR A 27 -20.89 -3.47 -17.53
N GLY A 28 -21.34 -4.38 -18.39
CA GLY A 28 -20.43 -5.09 -19.29
C GLY A 28 -19.43 -6.04 -18.61
N GLY A 29 -19.81 -6.65 -17.49
CA GLY A 29 -18.98 -7.68 -16.85
C GLY A 29 -17.91 -7.11 -15.90
N LEU A 30 -18.22 -6.04 -15.19
CA LEU A 30 -17.31 -5.41 -14.21
C LEU A 30 -17.48 -5.92 -12.78
N SER A 31 -18.29 -6.96 -12.53
CA SER A 31 -18.41 -7.53 -11.19
C SER A 31 -17.08 -8.08 -10.69
N GLN A 32 -16.79 -7.95 -9.40
CA GLN A 32 -15.56 -8.43 -8.78
C GLN A 32 -15.42 -9.96 -8.90
N SER A 33 -16.53 -10.70 -8.89
CA SER A 33 -16.53 -12.15 -9.07
C SER A 33 -15.99 -12.58 -10.45
N LEU A 34 -16.22 -11.79 -11.51
CA LEU A 34 -15.60 -12.02 -12.82
C LEU A 34 -14.07 -11.86 -12.75
N GLN A 35 -13.60 -10.85 -12.04
CA GLN A 35 -12.17 -10.70 -11.81
C GLN A 35 -11.59 -11.86 -11.00
N MET A 36 -12.30 -12.34 -9.97
CA MET A 36 -11.89 -13.51 -9.20
C MET A 36 -11.78 -14.75 -10.09
N MET A 37 -12.76 -14.98 -10.98
CA MET A 37 -12.73 -16.05 -11.95
C MET A 37 -11.51 -15.93 -12.88
N ASP A 38 -11.28 -14.78 -13.47
CA ASP A 38 -10.15 -14.56 -14.39
C ASP A 38 -8.79 -14.83 -13.72
N LEU A 39 -8.64 -14.52 -12.44
CA LEU A 39 -7.44 -14.79 -11.65
C LEU A 39 -7.20 -16.29 -11.38
N CYS A 40 -8.20 -17.15 -11.63
CA CYS A 40 -8.05 -18.61 -11.58
C CYS A 40 -7.53 -19.21 -12.88
N TYR A 41 -7.36 -18.42 -13.95
CA TYR A 41 -6.81 -18.88 -15.23
C TYR A 41 -5.35 -18.46 -15.39
N VAL A 42 -4.43 -19.39 -15.18
CA VAL A 42 -2.99 -19.13 -15.16
C VAL A 42 -2.26 -20.12 -16.07
N ASN A 43 -1.28 -19.65 -16.83
CA ASN A 43 -0.47 -20.48 -17.72
C ASN A 43 -1.31 -21.35 -18.67
N ASN A 44 -2.39 -20.79 -19.21
CA ASN A 44 -3.29 -21.43 -20.17
C ASN A 44 -4.07 -22.63 -19.60
N ARG A 45 -4.28 -22.67 -18.29
CA ARG A 45 -5.12 -23.66 -17.60
C ARG A 45 -5.91 -23.04 -16.45
N TRP A 46 -7.03 -23.65 -16.09
CA TRP A 46 -7.75 -23.36 -14.89
C TRP A 46 -7.04 -23.98 -13.68
N LEU A 47 -6.89 -23.23 -12.61
CA LEU A 47 -6.37 -23.70 -11.32
C LEU A 47 -7.50 -24.40 -10.57
N ASP A 48 -7.22 -25.57 -10.02
CA ASP A 48 -8.15 -26.27 -9.12
C ASP A 48 -7.92 -25.78 -7.67
N LEU A 49 -8.76 -24.88 -7.21
CA LEU A 49 -8.63 -24.26 -5.89
C LEU A 49 -8.96 -25.22 -4.73
N THR A 50 -9.41 -26.45 -5.01
CA THR A 50 -9.49 -27.52 -4.00
C THR A 50 -8.12 -28.14 -3.72
N ASN A 51 -7.13 -27.90 -4.58
CA ASN A 51 -5.76 -28.36 -4.45
C ASN A 51 -4.86 -27.22 -3.92
N GLU A 52 -4.17 -27.45 -2.81
CA GLU A 52 -3.29 -26.46 -2.17
C GLU A 52 -2.22 -25.90 -3.12
N ASN A 53 -1.61 -26.75 -3.97
CA ASN A 53 -0.57 -26.30 -4.91
C ASN A 53 -1.11 -25.33 -5.98
N ASP A 54 -2.35 -25.48 -6.39
CA ASP A 54 -2.99 -24.60 -7.35
C ASP A 54 -3.54 -23.34 -6.64
N ALA A 55 -4.05 -23.49 -5.41
CA ALA A 55 -4.49 -22.37 -4.59
C ALA A 55 -3.35 -21.38 -4.32
N ASP A 56 -2.12 -21.85 -4.11
CA ASP A 56 -0.93 -21.03 -3.92
C ASP A 56 -0.52 -20.23 -5.18
N LEU A 57 -1.00 -20.59 -6.35
CA LEU A 57 -0.71 -19.92 -7.63
C LEU A 57 -1.69 -18.78 -7.95
N THR A 58 -2.81 -18.70 -7.23
CA THR A 58 -3.78 -17.61 -7.41
C THR A 58 -3.61 -16.49 -6.40
N THR A 59 -4.49 -15.51 -6.42
CA THR A 59 -4.50 -14.40 -5.46
C THR A 59 -5.40 -14.69 -4.27
N ASN A 60 -5.14 -14.02 -3.15
CA ASN A 60 -6.00 -14.09 -1.96
C ASN A 60 -7.46 -13.73 -2.28
N LEU A 61 -7.69 -12.78 -3.18
CA LEU A 61 -9.03 -12.38 -3.59
C LEU A 61 -9.78 -13.51 -4.30
N ALA A 62 -9.14 -14.19 -5.26
CA ALA A 62 -9.76 -15.31 -5.99
C ALA A 62 -10.01 -16.51 -5.06
N TYR A 63 -9.05 -16.81 -4.17
CA TYR A 63 -9.21 -17.88 -3.20
C TYR A 63 -10.33 -17.57 -2.18
N ALA A 64 -10.43 -16.33 -1.70
CA ALA A 64 -11.54 -15.90 -0.86
C ALA A 64 -12.90 -16.02 -1.58
N GLY A 65 -12.95 -15.65 -2.87
CA GLY A 65 -14.14 -15.79 -3.70
C GLY A 65 -14.59 -17.26 -3.88
N PHE A 66 -13.64 -18.17 -4.00
CA PHE A 66 -13.91 -19.61 -4.02
C PHE A 66 -14.43 -20.10 -2.66
N GLN A 67 -13.78 -19.74 -1.56
CA GLN A 67 -14.17 -20.15 -0.21
C GLN A 67 -15.53 -19.60 0.20
N THR A 68 -15.91 -18.43 -0.30
CA THR A 68 -17.21 -17.79 -0.04
C THR A 68 -18.26 -18.08 -1.12
N GLN A 69 -18.00 -19.01 -2.04
CA GLN A 69 -18.91 -19.42 -3.12
C GLN A 69 -19.29 -18.29 -4.09
N MET A 70 -18.52 -17.20 -4.13
CA MET A 70 -18.70 -16.13 -5.12
C MET A 70 -18.28 -16.57 -6.53
N ILE A 71 -17.40 -17.56 -6.62
CA ILE A 71 -17.07 -18.32 -7.81
C ILE A 71 -17.19 -19.82 -7.51
N ALA A 72 -17.90 -20.55 -8.36
CA ALA A 72 -18.12 -21.97 -8.20
C ALA A 72 -17.42 -22.75 -9.33
N PRO A 73 -16.70 -23.86 -9.03
CA PRO A 73 -16.02 -24.64 -10.05
C PRO A 73 -17.03 -25.33 -10.98
N THR A 74 -16.74 -25.36 -12.28
CA THR A 74 -17.53 -26.04 -13.31
C THR A 74 -16.73 -27.18 -13.89
N TYR A 75 -17.40 -28.35 -14.06
CA TYR A 75 -16.77 -29.55 -14.51
C TYR A 75 -17.47 -30.08 -15.79
N ASN A 76 -16.72 -30.76 -16.67
CA ASN A 76 -17.29 -31.48 -17.79
C ASN A 76 -17.86 -32.85 -17.36
N ALA A 77 -18.45 -33.57 -18.30
CA ALA A 77 -19.03 -34.92 -18.05
C ALA A 77 -17.99 -35.97 -17.61
N ALA A 78 -16.70 -35.74 -17.85
CA ALA A 78 -15.58 -36.58 -17.40
C ALA A 78 -15.06 -36.21 -16.00
N GLY A 79 -15.62 -35.17 -15.37
CA GLY A 79 -15.18 -34.67 -14.06
C GLY A 79 -13.94 -33.77 -14.10
N GLU A 80 -13.55 -33.28 -15.28
CA GLU A 80 -12.43 -32.36 -15.43
C GLU A 80 -12.88 -30.89 -15.24
N LEU A 81 -12.10 -30.10 -14.53
CA LEU A 81 -12.37 -28.67 -14.31
C LEU A 81 -12.33 -27.91 -15.63
N THR A 82 -13.40 -27.21 -15.96
CA THR A 82 -13.53 -26.44 -17.21
C THR A 82 -13.55 -24.92 -16.97
N GLY A 83 -13.72 -24.49 -15.72
CA GLY A 83 -13.74 -23.09 -15.35
C GLY A 83 -14.41 -22.83 -14.02
N TYR A 84 -14.82 -21.60 -13.84
CA TYR A 84 -15.60 -21.15 -12.69
C TYR A 84 -16.81 -20.36 -13.16
N ASP A 85 -17.92 -20.50 -12.44
CA ASP A 85 -19.14 -19.73 -12.64
C ASP A 85 -19.17 -18.58 -11.61
N PRO A 86 -19.11 -17.32 -12.06
CA PRO A 86 -19.08 -16.16 -11.17
C PRO A 86 -20.49 -15.70 -10.82
N SER A 87 -20.68 -15.26 -9.58
CA SER A 87 -21.90 -14.58 -9.14
C SER A 87 -21.84 -13.10 -9.55
N VAL A 88 -22.58 -12.72 -10.58
CA VAL A 88 -22.50 -11.36 -11.16
C VAL A 88 -23.47 -10.41 -10.46
N ALA A 89 -22.96 -9.26 -10.03
CA ALA A 89 -23.70 -8.23 -9.35
C ALA A 89 -24.17 -7.11 -10.30
N ASP A 90 -25.29 -6.45 -9.95
CA ASP A 90 -25.88 -5.35 -10.72
C ASP A 90 -25.22 -4.02 -10.41
N TYR A 91 -24.87 -3.75 -9.15
CA TYR A 91 -24.26 -2.49 -8.73
C TYR A 91 -23.28 -2.70 -7.56
N TYR A 92 -22.45 -1.68 -7.31
CA TYR A 92 -21.39 -1.71 -6.33
C TYR A 92 -21.33 -0.43 -5.49
N ASN A 93 -20.70 -0.57 -4.33
CA ASN A 93 -20.30 0.52 -3.46
C ASN A 93 -18.82 0.31 -3.08
N TYR A 94 -18.01 1.33 -3.32
CA TYR A 94 -16.58 1.33 -3.01
C TYR A 94 -16.25 2.49 -2.09
N LYS A 95 -15.55 2.20 -1.00
CA LYS A 95 -15.04 3.19 -0.07
C LYS A 95 -13.60 2.86 0.29
N ARG A 96 -12.72 3.84 0.20
CA ARG A 96 -11.34 3.71 0.68
C ARG A 96 -10.96 4.90 1.54
N VAL A 97 -10.41 4.61 2.72
CA VAL A 97 -9.87 5.59 3.65
C VAL A 97 -8.39 5.29 3.84
N GLN A 98 -7.55 6.30 3.63
CA GLN A 98 -6.12 6.21 3.84
C GLN A 98 -5.68 7.25 4.87
N TRP A 99 -4.70 6.90 5.71
CA TRP A 99 -4.14 7.83 6.70
C TRP A 99 -2.69 7.48 7.05
N GLY A 100 -2.07 8.36 7.86
CA GLY A 100 -0.68 8.22 8.25
C GLY A 100 0.21 9.27 7.64
N GLY A 101 1.49 8.95 7.45
CA GLY A 101 2.46 9.87 6.86
C GLY A 101 3.90 9.45 7.08
N ILE A 102 4.82 10.31 6.63
CA ILE A 102 6.25 10.21 6.89
C ILE A 102 6.65 11.37 7.80
N GLN A 103 7.15 11.01 8.97
CA GLN A 103 7.65 11.94 10.00
C GLN A 103 9.16 11.98 9.94
N ASN A 104 9.75 13.17 9.92
CA ASN A 104 11.19 13.37 9.89
C ASN A 104 11.65 14.00 11.20
N TYR A 105 12.73 13.45 11.72
CA TYR A 105 13.46 13.92 12.90
C TYR A 105 14.88 14.23 12.45
N ASP A 106 15.23 15.53 12.38
CA ASP A 106 16.51 15.98 11.87
C ASP A 106 17.37 16.53 13.01
N PHE A 107 18.55 15.94 13.17
CA PHE A 107 19.56 16.37 14.15
C PHE A 107 20.69 17.06 13.39
N ASN A 108 20.85 18.37 13.65
CA ASN A 108 21.80 19.20 12.93
C ASN A 108 22.94 19.64 13.86
N ILE A 109 24.15 19.59 13.33
CA ILE A 109 25.33 20.20 13.93
C ILE A 109 25.91 21.12 12.87
N SER A 110 26.18 22.37 13.22
CA SER A 110 26.82 23.30 12.31
C SER A 110 27.86 24.16 13.01
N THR A 111 28.87 24.54 12.27
CA THR A 111 29.95 25.43 12.74
C THR A 111 30.26 26.50 11.72
N ASN A 112 30.72 27.63 12.23
CA ASN A 112 31.22 28.72 11.43
C ASN A 112 32.70 28.96 11.77
N TRP A 113 33.55 29.05 10.75
CA TRP A 113 34.96 29.42 10.92
C TRP A 113 35.23 30.77 10.27
N ASN A 114 35.52 31.75 11.11
CA ASN A 114 35.90 33.12 10.74
C ASN A 114 34.95 33.80 9.73
N ASP A 115 33.66 33.46 9.77
CA ASP A 115 32.67 33.95 8.80
C ASP A 115 32.99 33.70 7.31
N GLN A 116 33.96 32.84 7.05
CA GLN A 116 34.37 32.44 5.70
C GLN A 116 33.87 31.04 5.32
N ILE A 117 33.92 30.10 6.28
CA ILE A 117 33.52 28.72 6.02
C ILE A 117 32.44 28.32 7.02
N TYR A 118 31.30 27.86 6.49
CA TYR A 118 30.19 27.31 7.26
C TYR A 118 30.06 25.85 6.90
N LEU A 119 30.10 24.99 7.90
CA LEU A 119 29.91 23.54 7.74
C LEU A 119 28.66 23.12 8.48
N GLY A 120 27.87 22.25 7.89
CA GLY A 120 26.70 21.67 8.49
C GLY A 120 26.59 20.18 8.22
N LEU A 121 26.27 19.41 9.24
CA LEU A 121 25.95 17.99 9.16
C LEU A 121 24.53 17.80 9.69
N ASN A 122 23.73 17.04 8.96
CA ASN A 122 22.40 16.60 9.38
C ASN A 122 22.31 15.09 9.39
N LEU A 123 21.78 14.53 10.47
CA LEU A 123 21.32 13.15 10.58
C LEU A 123 19.79 13.18 10.52
N GLY A 124 19.20 12.62 9.47
CA GLY A 124 17.77 12.48 9.30
C GLY A 124 17.30 11.08 9.68
N VAL A 125 16.35 10.99 10.60
CA VAL A 125 15.62 9.77 10.93
C VAL A 125 14.18 9.94 10.49
N LYS A 126 13.68 8.98 9.74
CA LYS A 126 12.33 9.00 9.19
C LYS A 126 11.51 7.86 9.77
N ASN A 127 10.27 8.15 10.15
CA ASN A 127 9.29 7.16 10.54
C ASN A 127 8.17 7.14 9.51
N VAL A 128 7.92 5.96 8.95
CA VAL A 128 6.87 5.73 7.95
C VAL A 128 5.73 4.99 8.61
N ASN A 129 4.53 5.54 8.45
CA ASN A 129 3.30 4.91 8.90
C ASN A 129 2.21 5.20 7.86
N PHE A 130 1.76 4.15 7.18
CA PHE A 130 0.70 4.20 6.19
C PHE A 130 -0.35 3.16 6.53
N HIS A 131 -1.62 3.55 6.42
CA HIS A 131 -2.76 2.66 6.54
C HIS A 131 -3.75 2.94 5.42
N SER A 132 -4.34 1.89 4.91
CA SER A 132 -5.42 1.91 3.94
C SER A 132 -6.49 0.93 4.38
N TYR A 133 -7.72 1.37 4.45
CA TYR A 133 -8.90 0.57 4.68
C TYR A 133 -9.82 0.70 3.48
N THR A 134 -10.14 -0.41 2.86
CA THR A 134 -11.01 -0.46 1.69
C THR A 134 -12.21 -1.35 1.99
N ASP A 135 -13.39 -0.79 1.82
CA ASP A 135 -14.67 -1.48 1.80
C ASP A 135 -15.17 -1.55 0.37
N TYR A 136 -15.48 -2.73 -0.12
CA TYR A 136 -16.11 -2.95 -1.40
C TYR A 136 -17.30 -3.88 -1.23
N ALA A 137 -18.47 -3.39 -1.59
CA ALA A 137 -19.70 -4.18 -1.57
C ALA A 137 -20.29 -4.26 -2.98
N GLU A 138 -20.82 -5.41 -3.34
CA GLU A 138 -21.64 -5.61 -4.54
C GLU A 138 -22.98 -6.24 -4.16
N PHE A 139 -23.97 -6.01 -5.02
CA PHE A 139 -25.35 -6.37 -4.79
C PHE A 139 -25.83 -7.31 -5.89
N LEU A 140 -26.02 -8.58 -5.48
CA LEU A 140 -26.39 -9.70 -6.34
C LEU A 140 -27.90 -9.79 -6.44
N PRO A 141 -28.52 -9.76 -7.64
CA PRO A 141 -29.96 -9.96 -7.79
C PRO A 141 -30.31 -11.44 -7.60
N ASP A 142 -31.36 -11.71 -6.87
CA ASP A 142 -32.02 -13.03 -6.87
C ASP A 142 -33.10 -13.13 -7.95
N ASN A 143 -33.70 -14.33 -8.07
CA ASN A 143 -34.77 -14.57 -9.04
C ASN A 143 -36.07 -13.80 -8.77
N ASN A 144 -36.22 -13.18 -7.60
CA ASN A 144 -37.35 -12.37 -7.19
C ASN A 144 -37.06 -10.87 -7.33
N GLY A 145 -35.85 -10.50 -7.76
CA GLY A 145 -35.38 -9.11 -7.86
C GLY A 145 -34.96 -8.50 -6.53
N VAL A 146 -34.78 -9.32 -5.49
CA VAL A 146 -34.17 -8.90 -4.23
C VAL A 146 -32.67 -8.92 -4.37
N HIS A 147 -32.00 -7.87 -3.91
CA HIS A 147 -30.53 -7.78 -3.96
C HIS A 147 -29.94 -8.25 -2.62
N HIS A 148 -28.96 -9.13 -2.72
CA HIS A 148 -28.18 -9.63 -1.61
C HIS A 148 -26.77 -9.05 -1.66
N GLU A 149 -26.32 -8.49 -0.55
CA GLU A 149 -25.02 -7.88 -0.45
C GLU A 149 -23.94 -8.93 -0.19
N TYR A 150 -22.85 -8.88 -0.96
CA TYR A 150 -21.56 -9.40 -0.49
C TYR A 150 -20.58 -8.26 -0.33
N TYR A 151 -19.61 -8.41 0.54
CA TYR A 151 -18.59 -7.38 0.72
C TYR A 151 -17.22 -7.97 0.98
N THR A 152 -16.23 -7.18 0.57
CA THR A 152 -14.81 -7.43 0.79
C THR A 152 -14.24 -6.26 1.57
N THR A 153 -13.56 -6.55 2.67
CA THR A 153 -12.78 -5.56 3.40
C THR A 153 -11.31 -5.87 3.23
N ASN A 154 -10.53 -4.89 2.79
CA ASN A 154 -9.08 -5.01 2.69
C ASN A 154 -8.40 -3.95 3.54
N GLU A 155 -7.62 -4.38 4.52
CA GLU A 155 -6.78 -3.54 5.35
C GLU A 155 -5.32 -3.69 4.92
N GLU A 156 -4.66 -2.58 4.65
CA GLU A 156 -3.26 -2.54 4.29
C GLU A 156 -2.52 -1.57 5.21
N GLY A 157 -1.35 -1.96 5.66
CA GLY A 157 -0.48 -1.13 6.45
C GLY A 157 0.96 -1.21 5.96
N ILE A 158 1.70 -0.11 6.06
CA ILE A 158 3.16 -0.09 5.86
C ILE A 158 3.75 0.71 7.01
N SER A 159 4.59 0.06 7.79
CA SER A 159 5.34 0.69 8.88
C SER A 159 6.83 0.53 8.66
N GLY A 160 7.61 1.42 9.22
CA GLY A 160 9.07 1.29 9.16
C GLY A 160 9.81 2.58 9.42
N SER A 161 11.12 2.52 9.24
CA SER A 161 12.00 3.66 9.46
C SER A 161 13.01 3.81 8.33
N GLY A 162 13.57 5.02 8.24
CA GLY A 162 14.64 5.32 7.30
C GLY A 162 15.67 6.25 7.93
N VAL A 163 16.89 6.21 7.43
CA VAL A 163 18.00 7.05 7.88
C VAL A 163 18.72 7.64 6.68
N ASP A 164 19.09 8.92 6.78
CA ASP A 164 19.97 9.59 5.81
C ASP A 164 20.90 10.59 6.49
N PHE A 165 21.98 10.94 5.78
CA PHE A 165 22.95 11.95 6.19
C PHE A 165 23.04 13.04 5.13
N GLN A 166 23.23 14.28 5.58
CA GLN A 166 23.47 15.40 4.70
C GLN A 166 24.67 16.22 5.21
N LEU A 167 25.53 16.57 4.28
CA LEU A 167 26.67 17.46 4.53
C LEU A 167 26.49 18.72 3.69
N GLY A 168 26.65 19.89 4.32
CA GLY A 168 26.60 21.18 3.66
C GLY A 168 27.83 22.02 3.96
N VAL A 169 28.33 22.72 2.94
CA VAL A 169 29.42 23.67 3.04
C VAL A 169 29.00 24.96 2.36
N ILE A 170 29.23 26.09 3.02
CA ILE A 170 29.13 27.42 2.41
C ILE A 170 30.48 28.08 2.59
N ALA A 171 31.08 28.59 1.51
CA ALA A 171 32.33 29.30 1.53
C ALA A 171 32.18 30.74 1.00
N ARG A 172 32.83 31.69 1.65
CA ARG A 172 33.11 33.02 1.14
C ARG A 172 34.55 33.06 0.71
N PRO A 173 34.88 33.33 -0.58
CA PRO A 173 36.25 33.29 -1.08
C PRO A 173 37.24 34.22 -0.37
N THR A 174 36.76 35.38 0.08
CA THR A 174 37.52 36.34 0.85
C THR A 174 36.66 36.94 1.98
N GLU A 175 37.32 37.44 3.04
CA GLU A 175 36.63 38.14 4.11
C GLU A 175 35.89 39.36 3.56
N GLY A 176 34.62 39.54 3.91
CA GLY A 176 33.79 40.62 3.37
C GLY A 176 33.30 40.41 1.93
N SER A 177 33.62 39.27 1.28
CA SER A 177 33.15 38.99 -0.06
C SER A 177 31.61 38.94 -0.13
N PRO A 178 30.99 39.62 -1.10
CA PRO A 178 29.56 39.49 -1.34
C PRO A 178 29.18 38.11 -1.94
N LEU A 179 30.15 37.38 -2.53
CA LEU A 179 29.94 36.08 -3.14
C LEU A 179 29.97 34.96 -2.09
N ARG A 180 28.97 34.10 -2.16
CA ARG A 180 28.88 32.84 -1.38
C ARG A 180 28.73 31.66 -2.34
N ILE A 181 29.51 30.63 -2.11
CA ILE A 181 29.45 29.37 -2.85
C ILE A 181 28.98 28.31 -1.87
N ALA A 182 27.91 27.61 -2.21
CA ALA A 182 27.34 26.54 -1.41
C ALA A 182 27.43 25.19 -2.14
N LEU A 183 27.77 24.16 -1.41
CA LEU A 183 27.71 22.78 -1.85
C LEU A 183 26.99 21.96 -0.79
N SER A 184 26.02 21.16 -1.20
CA SER A 184 25.42 20.17 -0.32
C SER A 184 25.38 18.80 -0.94
N PHE A 185 25.62 17.80 -0.14
CA PHE A 185 25.62 16.40 -0.48
C PHE A 185 24.68 15.66 0.47
N SER A 186 23.76 14.87 -0.09
CA SER A 186 22.86 14.03 0.70
C SER A 186 23.02 12.57 0.29
N THR A 187 23.18 11.70 1.27
CA THR A 187 23.12 10.25 1.02
C THR A 187 21.72 9.84 0.58
N PRO A 188 21.56 8.64 0.04
CA PRO A 188 20.26 8.00 0.00
C PRO A 188 19.62 7.94 1.38
N THR A 189 18.29 7.97 1.42
CA THR A 189 17.57 7.47 2.59
C THR A 189 17.44 5.97 2.47
N PHE A 190 17.93 5.25 3.47
CA PHE A 190 17.83 3.81 3.57
C PHE A 190 16.59 3.48 4.40
N TYR A 191 15.54 3.02 3.75
CA TYR A 191 14.30 2.61 4.40
C TYR A 191 14.28 1.10 4.62
N HIS A 192 13.83 0.70 5.81
CA HIS A 192 13.42 -0.66 6.13
C HIS A 192 11.92 -0.65 6.43
N LEU A 193 11.13 -1.35 5.61
CA LEU A 193 9.67 -1.29 5.61
C LEU A 193 9.05 -2.66 5.83
N ARG A 194 7.96 -2.69 6.58
CA ARG A 194 7.15 -3.86 6.91
C ARG A 194 5.72 -3.63 6.47
N PRO A 195 5.31 -4.20 5.35
CA PRO A 195 3.91 -4.22 4.97
C PRO A 195 3.16 -5.27 5.79
N ASN A 196 1.88 -5.04 5.97
CA ASN A 196 0.91 -6.01 6.43
C ASN A 196 -0.38 -5.81 5.64
N SER A 197 -1.13 -6.89 5.44
CA SER A 197 -2.45 -6.83 4.82
C SER A 197 -3.38 -7.83 5.48
N HIS A 198 -4.66 -7.56 5.38
CA HIS A 198 -5.73 -8.40 5.89
C HIS A 198 -6.89 -8.31 4.93
N LEU A 199 -7.36 -9.43 4.42
CA LEU A 199 -8.50 -9.53 3.52
C LEU A 199 -9.60 -10.33 4.20
N TYR A 200 -10.77 -9.74 4.32
CA TYR A 200 -12.00 -10.39 4.76
C TYR A 200 -13.03 -10.32 3.66
N MET A 201 -13.76 -11.41 3.46
CA MET A 201 -14.88 -11.49 2.52
C MET A 201 -16.07 -12.17 3.20
N ASN A 202 -17.25 -11.62 2.95
CA ASN A 202 -18.52 -12.21 3.33
C ASN A 202 -19.44 -12.27 2.11
N SER A 203 -20.13 -13.37 1.92
CA SER A 203 -21.10 -13.57 0.84
C SER A 203 -22.46 -14.05 1.38
N PRO A 204 -23.55 -13.76 0.68
CA PRO A 204 -24.91 -14.14 1.11
C PRO A 204 -25.26 -15.61 0.83
N TYR A 205 -24.29 -16.46 0.52
CA TYR A 205 -24.50 -17.87 0.27
C TYR A 205 -24.48 -18.66 1.58
N ALA A 206 -25.49 -19.51 1.78
CA ALA A 206 -25.57 -20.34 2.96
C ALA A 206 -24.46 -21.40 2.98
N LEU A 207 -23.92 -21.64 4.17
CA LEU A 207 -22.93 -22.69 4.42
C LEU A 207 -23.64 -23.96 4.91
N TYR A 208 -23.28 -25.11 4.36
CA TYR A 208 -23.80 -26.41 4.71
C TYR A 208 -22.69 -27.34 5.21
N ASP A 209 -23.02 -28.25 6.15
CA ASP A 209 -22.13 -29.32 6.60
C ASP A 209 -22.09 -30.49 5.59
N ASP A 210 -21.21 -31.48 5.82
CA ASP A 210 -21.09 -32.69 4.98
C ASP A 210 -22.35 -33.54 4.95
N ASN A 211 -23.29 -33.34 5.87
CA ASN A 211 -24.58 -34.04 5.93
C ASN A 211 -25.71 -33.26 5.23
N GLY A 212 -25.40 -32.06 4.69
CA GLY A 212 -26.36 -31.19 4.05
C GLY A 212 -27.21 -30.35 4.99
N ASN A 213 -26.85 -30.24 6.27
CA ASN A 213 -27.52 -29.33 7.20
C ASN A 213 -26.93 -27.93 7.06
N GLN A 214 -27.80 -26.93 7.02
CA GLN A 214 -27.36 -25.54 6.97
C GLN A 214 -26.74 -25.12 8.32
N ILE A 215 -25.47 -24.67 8.26
CA ILE A 215 -24.70 -24.22 9.43
C ILE A 215 -24.83 -22.70 9.61
N SER A 216 -24.89 -21.96 8.50
CA SER A 216 -24.97 -20.49 8.48
C SER A 216 -25.81 -20.02 7.29
N ASP A 217 -26.40 -18.81 7.43
CA ASP A 217 -27.11 -18.12 6.35
C ASP A 217 -26.17 -17.39 5.39
N TYR A 218 -24.88 -17.35 5.72
CA TYR A 218 -23.81 -16.68 4.94
C TYR A 218 -22.52 -17.48 5.01
N THR A 219 -21.60 -17.18 4.09
CA THR A 219 -20.24 -17.71 4.10
C THR A 219 -19.24 -16.57 4.26
N GLU A 220 -18.24 -16.79 5.09
CA GLU A 220 -17.18 -15.81 5.33
C GLU A 220 -15.79 -16.43 5.21
N TYR A 221 -14.81 -15.63 4.82
CA TYR A 221 -13.44 -16.06 4.75
C TYR A 221 -12.49 -14.92 5.13
N ASP A 222 -11.52 -15.24 5.98
CA ASP A 222 -10.60 -14.30 6.58
C ASP A 222 -9.15 -14.72 6.30
N ILE A 223 -8.38 -13.85 5.65
CA ILE A 223 -6.97 -14.10 5.29
C ILE A 223 -6.09 -13.04 5.93
N PRO A 224 -5.51 -13.31 7.10
CA PRO A 224 -4.43 -12.49 7.63
C PRO A 224 -3.17 -12.73 6.80
N THR A 225 -2.70 -11.72 6.10
CA THR A 225 -1.49 -11.83 5.29
C THR A 225 -0.34 -11.10 5.96
N ALA A 226 0.70 -11.81 6.38
CA ALA A 226 1.96 -11.21 6.78
C ALA A 226 2.71 -10.74 5.53
N GLY A 227 3.04 -9.45 5.48
CA GLY A 227 3.85 -8.90 4.40
C GLY A 227 5.33 -9.24 4.56
N TYR A 228 6.07 -9.24 3.46
CA TYR A 228 7.52 -9.40 3.46
C TYR A 228 8.20 -8.07 3.80
N GLU A 229 9.19 -8.10 4.70
CA GLU A 229 10.05 -6.95 4.96
C GLU A 229 10.89 -6.65 3.72
N TYR A 230 11.01 -5.38 3.37
CA TYR A 230 11.81 -4.95 2.22
C TYR A 230 12.54 -3.62 2.49
N ASN A 231 13.60 -3.40 1.72
CA ASN A 231 14.39 -2.19 1.81
C ASN A 231 14.20 -1.33 0.56
N ILE A 232 14.03 -0.03 0.76
CA ILE A 232 14.03 0.97 -0.31
C ILE A 232 15.17 1.93 -0.10
N THR A 233 15.90 2.23 -1.17
CA THR A 233 16.98 3.20 -1.15
C THR A 233 16.67 4.31 -2.14
N THR A 234 16.67 5.57 -1.67
CA THR A 234 16.47 6.73 -2.54
C THR A 234 17.77 7.12 -3.26
N PRO A 235 17.73 7.95 -4.32
CA PRO A 235 18.95 8.44 -4.97
C PRO A 235 19.80 9.37 -4.09
N TRP A 236 21.09 9.41 -4.39
CA TRP A 236 21.99 10.47 -3.92
C TRP A 236 21.57 11.83 -4.46
N ARG A 237 21.85 12.89 -3.72
CA ARG A 237 21.59 14.26 -4.18
C ARG A 237 22.80 15.15 -3.93
N VAL A 238 23.15 15.94 -4.95
CA VAL A 238 24.19 16.97 -4.88
C VAL A 238 23.57 18.29 -5.33
N ASN A 239 23.71 19.34 -4.53
CA ASN A 239 23.26 20.66 -4.91
C ASN A 239 24.42 21.65 -4.82
N ILE A 240 24.50 22.54 -5.81
CA ILE A 240 25.47 23.63 -5.88
C ILE A 240 24.65 24.92 -5.88
N GLY A 241 25.04 25.87 -5.05
CA GLY A 241 24.41 27.17 -4.93
C GLY A 241 25.41 28.33 -5.03
N LEU A 242 25.00 29.40 -5.67
CA LEU A 242 25.73 30.66 -5.69
C LEU A 242 24.83 31.76 -5.11
N GLY A 243 25.35 32.53 -4.19
CA GLY A 243 24.66 33.67 -3.60
C GLY A 243 25.50 34.95 -3.70
N LEU A 244 24.86 36.07 -4.07
CA LEU A 244 25.48 37.36 -4.10
C LEU A 244 24.70 38.31 -3.20
N THR A 245 25.40 38.97 -2.28
CA THR A 245 24.79 40.07 -1.47
C THR A 245 25.02 41.37 -2.23
N VAL A 246 23.94 42.11 -2.49
CA VAL A 246 23.98 43.43 -3.13
C VAL A 246 23.53 44.43 -2.05
N ASP A 247 24.40 45.39 -1.72
CA ASP A 247 24.13 46.50 -0.78
C ASP A 247 23.38 47.62 -1.50
#